data_7ae3787cb699e34dd66670bc561c6ab9
#
_entry.id   7ae3787cb699e34dd66670bc561c6ab9
#
_cell.length_a   1.000
_cell.length_b   1.000
_cell.length_c   1.000
_cell.angle_alpha   90.00
_cell.angle_beta   90.00
_cell.angle_gamma   90.00
#
_symmetry.space_group_name_H-M   'P 1'
#
loop_
_entity.id
_entity.type
_entity.pdbx_description
1 polymer ?
#
loop_
_entity_poly.entity_id
_entity_poly.type
_entity_poly.pdbx_seq_one_letter_code
_entity_poly.pdbx_strand_id
1 'polypeptide(L)'
;MSTLHLCIESKVSAATALSRAGALAEAVSLGGEHPLAPAVLYAAELSGACYVLGAHQHAAHALSQEVAPIVRRATGGAALWGGDGVLYVSLALRDANALVMCPPGKLLNRYVRGALAGLRSLGYSAHYFGRDFVSLDALPVAYVAWSEHHSGLTQLELFIAHSHAFALPSEHSGYPTPSEPMFRGRAPTTLLDAKPGNPPSAPAVLEAVAQGYARTFGAEARPLTLDLSQLDRAAQLEPLLRVIEDRPGLTWSAPHEEAIGFVSAGLALDAQGLISAARVAGDFFMHSDCNADLEEALAGKPPTDETFATALDAVLAHRVGLVEGIRSLRSLHAAFLDATQLAQATSS
;
A
#
# COMPACT_ATOMS: atom_id res chain seq x y z
N MET A 1 24.86 -3.54 -15.57
CA MET A 1 23.93 -2.40 -15.45
C MET A 1 22.54 -3.01 -15.36
N SER A 2 21.77 -2.69 -14.33
CA SER A 2 20.42 -3.26 -14.17
C SER A 2 19.48 -2.67 -15.23
N THR A 3 18.48 -3.43 -15.65
CA THR A 3 17.44 -2.96 -16.58
C THR A 3 16.21 -2.55 -15.77
N LEU A 4 15.60 -1.42 -16.13
CA LEU A 4 14.32 -0.97 -15.64
C LEU A 4 13.36 -0.85 -16.84
N HIS A 5 12.38 -1.73 -16.89
CA HIS A 5 11.33 -1.67 -17.91
C HIS A 5 10.32 -0.58 -17.56
N LEU A 6 9.94 0.24 -18.53
CA LEU A 6 9.03 1.38 -18.36
C LEU A 6 7.74 1.15 -19.15
N CYS A 7 6.61 1.17 -18.46
CA CYS A 7 5.27 1.14 -19.03
C CYS A 7 4.51 2.39 -18.56
N ILE A 8 4.22 3.30 -19.49
CA ILE A 8 3.51 4.55 -19.19
C ILE A 8 2.23 4.59 -20.00
N GLU A 9 1.10 4.79 -19.32
CA GLU A 9 -0.21 4.85 -19.94
C GLU A 9 -0.87 6.24 -19.77
N SER A 10 -1.77 6.52 -20.68
CA SER A 10 -2.71 7.62 -20.56
C SER A 10 -3.81 7.28 -19.52
N LYS A 11 -4.89 8.03 -19.52
CA LYS A 11 -6.01 7.88 -18.57
C LYS A 11 -6.58 6.47 -18.54
N VAL A 12 -6.50 5.83 -17.37
CA VAL A 12 -7.12 4.52 -17.08
C VAL A 12 -7.81 4.55 -15.71
N SER A 13 -8.79 3.69 -15.49
CA SER A 13 -9.40 3.57 -14.16
C SER A 13 -8.38 3.08 -13.12
N ALA A 14 -8.57 3.43 -11.85
CA ALA A 14 -7.70 2.93 -10.80
C ALA A 14 -7.73 1.39 -10.72
N ALA A 15 -8.89 0.75 -10.93
CA ALA A 15 -8.99 -0.71 -11.00
C ALA A 15 -8.08 -1.29 -12.09
N THR A 16 -8.12 -0.72 -13.29
CA THR A 16 -7.26 -1.14 -14.40
C THR A 16 -5.79 -0.91 -14.08
N ALA A 17 -5.43 0.27 -13.55
CA ALA A 17 -4.04 0.60 -13.22
C ALA A 17 -3.45 -0.37 -12.19
N LEU A 18 -4.16 -0.61 -11.08
CA LEU A 18 -3.73 -1.51 -10.02
C LEU A 18 -3.62 -2.97 -10.51
N SER A 19 -4.57 -3.39 -11.34
CA SER A 19 -4.58 -4.72 -11.94
C SER A 19 -3.36 -4.96 -12.83
N ARG A 20 -3.06 -4.02 -13.73
CA ARG A 20 -1.89 -4.09 -14.62
C ARG A 20 -0.58 -4.05 -13.85
N ALA A 21 -0.50 -3.19 -12.82
CA ALA A 21 0.64 -3.14 -11.92
C ALA A 21 0.86 -4.47 -11.19
N GLY A 22 -0.21 -5.12 -10.72
CA GLY A 22 -0.17 -6.44 -10.10
C GLY A 22 0.31 -7.53 -11.07
N ALA A 23 -0.23 -7.57 -12.27
CA ALA A 23 0.20 -8.53 -13.31
C ALA A 23 1.68 -8.36 -13.70
N LEU A 24 2.16 -7.12 -13.79
CA LEU A 24 3.57 -6.84 -14.06
C LEU A 24 4.46 -7.23 -12.87
N ALA A 25 3.99 -7.05 -11.64
CA ALA A 25 4.70 -7.47 -10.44
C ALA A 25 4.84 -9.00 -10.38
N GLU A 26 3.77 -9.74 -10.67
CA GLU A 26 3.82 -11.21 -10.79
C GLU A 26 4.83 -11.65 -11.86
N ALA A 27 4.81 -11.02 -13.02
CA ALA A 27 5.75 -11.32 -14.09
C ALA A 27 7.22 -11.12 -13.69
N VAL A 28 7.50 -10.07 -12.90
CA VAL A 28 8.84 -9.84 -12.33
C VAL A 28 9.22 -10.90 -11.29
N SER A 29 8.23 -11.40 -10.52
CA SER A 29 8.46 -12.39 -9.44
C SER A 29 8.81 -13.78 -9.96
N LEU A 30 8.37 -14.14 -11.16
CA LEU A 30 8.66 -15.45 -11.78
C LEU A 30 10.15 -15.71 -11.97
N GLY A 31 11.00 -14.69 -11.79
CA GLY A 31 12.45 -14.80 -11.61
C GLY A 31 13.22 -15.25 -12.87
N GLY A 32 14.52 -15.39 -12.72
CA GLY A 32 15.42 -16.03 -13.66
C GLY A 32 15.51 -15.33 -15.02
N GLU A 33 15.00 -15.99 -16.04
CA GLU A 33 15.08 -15.54 -17.44
C GLU A 33 13.85 -14.75 -17.91
N HIS A 34 12.92 -14.37 -17.00
CA HIS A 34 11.75 -13.60 -17.44
C HIS A 34 12.19 -12.24 -17.99
N PRO A 35 11.71 -11.83 -19.18
CA PRO A 35 12.18 -10.64 -19.88
C PRO A 35 11.97 -9.32 -19.10
N LEU A 36 11.10 -9.30 -18.09
CA LEU A 36 10.82 -8.12 -17.25
C LEU A 36 11.68 -8.02 -15.99
N ALA A 37 12.50 -9.04 -15.67
CA ALA A 37 13.41 -8.97 -14.53
C ALA A 37 14.59 -8.00 -14.84
N PRO A 38 15.14 -7.31 -13.82
CA PRO A 38 14.83 -7.43 -12.41
C PRO A 38 13.80 -6.43 -11.91
N ALA A 39 13.33 -5.47 -12.73
CA ALA A 39 12.44 -4.39 -12.29
C ALA A 39 11.56 -3.86 -13.42
N VAL A 40 10.33 -3.53 -13.08
CA VAL A 40 9.39 -2.81 -13.94
C VAL A 40 8.77 -1.63 -13.23
N LEU A 41 8.67 -0.51 -13.92
CA LEU A 41 7.92 0.65 -13.48
C LEU A 41 6.70 0.81 -14.39
N TYR A 42 5.54 0.76 -13.78
CA TYR A 42 4.26 1.09 -14.39
C TYR A 42 3.81 2.46 -13.92
N ALA A 43 3.33 3.31 -14.82
CA ALA A 43 2.85 4.64 -14.47
C ALA A 43 1.61 4.98 -15.30
N ALA A 44 0.61 5.61 -14.68
CA ALA A 44 -0.63 5.98 -15.34
C ALA A 44 -1.26 7.25 -14.76
N GLU A 45 -1.96 8.01 -15.60
CA GLU A 45 -2.92 9.01 -15.15
C GLU A 45 -4.23 8.30 -14.82
N LEU A 46 -4.72 8.44 -13.58
CA LEU A 46 -5.98 7.83 -13.17
C LEU A 46 -7.17 8.60 -13.71
N SER A 47 -8.29 7.90 -13.91
CA SER A 47 -9.56 8.48 -14.37
C SER A 47 -10.76 7.92 -13.58
N GLY A 48 -11.84 8.71 -13.55
CA GLY A 48 -13.02 8.40 -12.74
C GLY A 48 -12.76 8.70 -11.26
N ALA A 49 -13.63 8.18 -10.40
CA ALA A 49 -13.51 8.32 -8.96
C ALA A 49 -13.57 6.95 -8.31
N CYS A 50 -12.69 6.65 -7.36
CA CYS A 50 -12.77 5.42 -6.59
C CYS A 50 -12.08 5.56 -5.22
N TYR A 51 -12.42 4.67 -4.31
CA TYR A 51 -11.68 4.43 -3.08
C TYR A 51 -10.59 3.39 -3.33
N VAL A 52 -9.36 3.72 -2.94
CA VAL A 52 -8.21 2.80 -3.05
C VAL A 52 -7.81 2.38 -1.64
N LEU A 53 -8.25 1.20 -1.23
CA LEU A 53 -7.88 0.63 0.07
C LEU A 53 -6.46 0.09 0.06
N GLY A 54 -5.79 0.17 1.22
CA GLY A 54 -4.56 -0.58 1.47
C GLY A 54 -4.81 -2.09 1.59
N ALA A 55 -3.78 -2.90 1.33
CA ALA A 55 -3.87 -4.36 1.35
C ALA A 55 -4.44 -4.94 2.66
N HIS A 56 -4.17 -4.26 3.77
CA HIS A 56 -4.52 -4.76 5.11
C HIS A 56 -5.73 -4.06 5.73
N GLN A 57 -6.42 -3.17 5.02
CA GLN A 57 -7.56 -2.46 5.59
C GLN A 57 -8.83 -3.31 5.60
N HIS A 58 -9.61 -3.19 6.68
CA HIS A 58 -10.99 -3.67 6.74
C HIS A 58 -11.90 -2.59 6.13
N ALA A 59 -12.60 -2.89 5.04
CA ALA A 59 -13.37 -1.88 4.29
C ALA A 59 -14.43 -1.18 5.16
N ALA A 60 -15.18 -1.94 5.95
CA ALA A 60 -16.21 -1.39 6.83
C ALA A 60 -15.66 -0.54 7.99
N HIS A 61 -14.37 -0.67 8.33
CA HIS A 61 -13.72 0.23 9.29
C HIS A 61 -13.09 1.44 8.59
N ALA A 62 -12.54 1.25 7.39
CA ALA A 62 -11.83 2.31 6.67
C ALA A 62 -12.78 3.32 6.02
N LEU A 63 -13.98 2.89 5.62
CA LEU A 63 -14.95 3.72 4.90
C LEU A 63 -16.28 3.82 5.66
N SER A 64 -16.79 5.04 5.78
CA SER A 64 -18.10 5.31 6.38
C SER A 64 -19.26 5.16 5.39
N GLN A 65 -18.97 5.22 4.08
CA GLN A 65 -19.95 5.18 3.02
C GLN A 65 -19.31 4.75 1.69
N GLU A 66 -20.10 4.15 0.81
CA GLU A 66 -19.68 3.70 -0.52
C GLU A 66 -20.32 4.60 -1.60
N VAL A 67 -19.73 5.79 -1.80
CA VAL A 67 -20.20 6.73 -2.85
C VAL A 67 -19.42 6.59 -4.16
N ALA A 68 -18.42 5.71 -4.21
CA ALA A 68 -17.60 5.41 -5.38
C ALA A 68 -17.18 3.94 -5.36
N PRO A 69 -16.79 3.35 -6.50
CA PRO A 69 -16.22 2.01 -6.53
C PRO A 69 -15.03 1.87 -5.57
N ILE A 70 -14.90 0.70 -4.96
CA ILE A 70 -13.80 0.37 -4.05
C ILE A 70 -12.84 -0.58 -4.77
N VAL A 71 -11.57 -0.29 -4.72
CA VAL A 71 -10.49 -1.17 -5.17
C VAL A 71 -9.44 -1.31 -4.07
N ARG A 72 -8.75 -2.44 -4.04
CA ARG A 72 -7.70 -2.70 -3.05
C ARG A 72 -6.35 -2.81 -3.76
N ARG A 73 -5.35 -2.07 -3.30
CA ARG A 73 -3.98 -2.17 -3.81
C ARG A 73 -3.21 -3.30 -3.13
N ALA A 74 -2.11 -3.73 -3.74
CA ALA A 74 -1.24 -4.77 -3.20
C ALA A 74 -0.39 -4.29 -2.01
N THR A 75 -0.19 -2.98 -1.87
CA THR A 75 0.59 -2.37 -0.81
C THR A 75 -0.26 -1.96 0.40
N GLY A 76 0.34 -1.93 1.58
CA GLY A 76 -0.34 -1.52 2.82
C GLY A 76 -0.67 -0.03 2.90
N GLY A 77 -1.02 0.44 4.11
CA GLY A 77 -1.27 1.84 4.44
C GLY A 77 -2.72 2.29 4.29
N ALA A 78 -2.96 3.59 4.45
CA ALA A 78 -4.29 4.19 4.56
C ALA A 78 -5.11 4.17 3.26
N ALA A 79 -6.44 4.30 3.38
CA ALA A 79 -7.34 4.49 2.26
C ALA A 79 -7.08 5.83 1.57
N LEU A 80 -7.20 5.83 0.25
CA LEU A 80 -6.98 7.00 -0.59
C LEU A 80 -8.20 7.24 -1.48
N TRP A 81 -8.32 8.48 -1.93
CA TRP A 81 -9.17 8.85 -3.05
C TRP A 81 -8.36 8.77 -4.35
N GLY A 82 -8.75 7.88 -5.26
CA GLY A 82 -8.13 7.73 -6.57
C GLY A 82 -9.04 8.28 -7.68
N GLY A 83 -8.46 8.71 -8.80
CA GLY A 83 -9.24 9.14 -9.96
C GLY A 83 -8.65 10.33 -10.69
N ASP A 84 -9.53 11.09 -11.37
CA ASP A 84 -9.11 12.24 -12.17
C ASP A 84 -8.22 13.20 -11.38
N GLY A 85 -7.06 13.54 -11.97
CA GLY A 85 -6.08 14.43 -11.37
C GLY A 85 -5.10 13.77 -10.39
N VAL A 86 -5.19 12.46 -10.17
CA VAL A 86 -4.18 11.68 -9.43
C VAL A 86 -3.36 10.86 -10.42
N LEU A 87 -2.03 10.84 -10.24
CA LEU A 87 -1.13 10.00 -11.01
C LEU A 87 -0.70 8.80 -10.16
N TYR A 88 -0.69 7.64 -10.77
CA TYR A 88 -0.28 6.39 -10.14
C TYR A 88 1.06 5.92 -10.70
N VAL A 89 1.97 5.51 -9.83
CA VAL A 89 3.25 4.89 -10.20
C VAL A 89 3.46 3.66 -9.35
N SER A 90 3.74 2.54 -9.97
CA SER A 90 4.11 1.29 -9.31
C SER A 90 5.50 0.85 -9.78
N LEU A 91 6.41 0.64 -8.84
CA LEU A 91 7.71 0.03 -9.07
C LEU A 91 7.66 -1.38 -8.50
N ALA A 92 7.70 -2.39 -9.37
CA ALA A 92 7.84 -3.77 -8.97
C ALA A 92 9.29 -4.23 -9.17
N LEU A 93 9.82 -4.89 -8.15
CA LEU A 93 11.20 -5.37 -8.04
C LEU A 93 11.19 -6.87 -7.75
N ARG A 94 12.04 -7.64 -8.42
CA ARG A 94 12.18 -9.07 -8.12
C ARG A 94 12.53 -9.31 -6.65
N ASP A 95 13.33 -8.42 -6.08
CA ASP A 95 13.67 -8.37 -4.66
C ASP A 95 14.10 -6.94 -4.28
N ALA A 96 14.14 -6.63 -2.98
CA ALA A 96 14.48 -5.31 -2.48
C ALA A 96 15.87 -4.78 -2.94
N ASN A 97 16.76 -5.64 -3.41
CA ASN A 97 18.10 -5.28 -3.87
C ASN A 97 18.22 -5.20 -5.41
N ALA A 98 17.15 -5.39 -6.15
CA ALA A 98 17.15 -5.54 -7.61
C ALA A 98 17.82 -4.37 -8.37
N LEU A 99 17.66 -3.14 -7.92
CA LEU A 99 18.28 -1.96 -8.53
C LEU A 99 19.43 -1.37 -7.69
N VAL A 100 19.36 -1.51 -6.37
CA VAL A 100 20.36 -0.95 -5.44
C VAL A 100 20.33 -1.74 -4.14
N MET A 101 21.47 -1.88 -3.49
CA MET A 101 21.53 -2.50 -2.16
C MET A 101 20.58 -1.77 -1.20
N CYS A 102 19.62 -2.50 -0.64
CA CYS A 102 18.59 -1.99 0.24
C CYS A 102 18.59 -2.77 1.57
N PRO A 103 19.16 -2.20 2.64
CA PRO A 103 19.08 -2.82 3.96
C PRO A 103 17.62 -2.97 4.42
N PRO A 104 17.31 -3.99 5.23
CA PRO A 104 15.97 -4.17 5.82
C PRO A 104 15.49 -2.88 6.50
N GLY A 105 14.20 -2.57 6.38
CA GLY A 105 13.59 -1.35 6.93
C GLY A 105 14.03 -0.03 6.27
N LYS A 106 14.68 -0.09 5.09
CA LYS A 106 15.09 1.10 4.34
C LYS A 106 14.46 1.21 2.95
N LEU A 107 13.48 0.36 2.65
CA LEU A 107 12.86 0.28 1.33
C LEU A 107 12.35 1.63 0.84
N LEU A 108 11.46 2.26 1.61
CA LEU A 108 10.90 3.58 1.28
C LEU A 108 12.01 4.62 1.13
N ASN A 109 12.94 4.69 2.07
CA ASN A 109 14.06 5.65 2.04
C ASN A 109 14.96 5.48 0.80
N ARG A 110 15.07 4.27 0.27
CA ARG A 110 15.87 3.99 -0.92
C ARG A 110 15.10 4.32 -2.18
N TYR A 111 13.93 3.75 -2.35
CA TYR A 111 13.24 3.78 -3.64
C TYR A 111 12.41 5.05 -3.90
N VAL A 112 11.97 5.77 -2.86
CA VAL A 112 11.34 7.08 -3.04
C VAL A 112 12.26 8.10 -3.76
N ARG A 113 13.58 7.90 -3.70
CA ARG A 113 14.57 8.80 -4.33
C ARG A 113 14.39 8.94 -5.84
N GLY A 114 13.92 7.90 -6.51
CA GLY A 114 13.59 7.97 -7.94
C GLY A 114 12.50 8.99 -8.22
N ALA A 115 11.40 8.93 -7.46
CA ALA A 115 10.31 9.90 -7.56
C ALA A 115 10.77 11.33 -7.22
N LEU A 116 11.56 11.49 -6.14
CA LEU A 116 12.13 12.79 -5.78
C LEU A 116 12.99 13.38 -6.91
N ALA A 117 13.83 12.55 -7.54
CA ALA A 117 14.68 12.98 -8.66
C ALA A 117 13.83 13.41 -9.86
N GLY A 118 12.75 12.70 -10.15
CA GLY A 118 11.79 13.06 -11.20
C GLY A 118 11.11 14.39 -10.93
N LEU A 119 10.49 14.55 -9.76
CA LEU A 119 9.82 15.80 -9.38
C LEU A 119 10.78 16.99 -9.33
N ARG A 120 12.00 16.81 -8.83
CA ARG A 120 13.04 17.84 -8.80
C ARG A 120 13.50 18.25 -10.20
N SER A 121 13.55 17.33 -11.17
CA SER A 121 13.89 17.67 -12.56
C SER A 121 12.85 18.58 -13.23
N LEU A 122 11.63 18.58 -12.72
CA LEU A 122 10.56 19.50 -13.12
C LEU A 122 10.55 20.81 -12.31
N GLY A 123 11.54 21.01 -11.43
CA GLY A 123 11.71 22.22 -10.62
C GLY A 123 10.85 22.27 -9.35
N TYR A 124 10.36 21.12 -8.87
CA TYR A 124 9.70 21.02 -7.56
C TYR A 124 10.71 20.79 -6.44
N SER A 125 10.55 21.46 -5.30
CA SER A 125 11.35 21.21 -4.08
C SER A 125 10.79 20.00 -3.32
N ALA A 126 10.91 18.81 -3.91
CA ALA A 126 10.36 17.58 -3.35
C ALA A 126 11.25 17.00 -2.24
N HIS A 127 10.66 16.67 -1.10
CA HIS A 127 11.33 16.12 0.08
C HIS A 127 10.62 14.87 0.60
N TYR A 128 11.39 13.98 1.25
CA TYR A 128 10.88 12.80 1.95
C TYR A 128 11.49 12.75 3.36
N PHE A 129 10.65 12.67 4.36
CA PHE A 129 11.03 12.72 5.77
C PHE A 129 10.80 11.39 6.51
N GLY A 130 10.84 10.27 5.80
CA GLY A 130 10.69 8.93 6.39
C GLY A 130 9.25 8.61 6.83
N ARG A 131 8.26 9.14 6.12
CA ARG A 131 6.83 8.88 6.34
C ARG A 131 6.21 8.23 5.09
N ASP A 132 4.93 8.08 5.12
CA ASP A 132 4.09 7.57 4.04
C ASP A 132 3.77 8.61 2.94
N PHE A 133 4.51 9.72 2.88
CA PHE A 133 4.29 10.77 1.87
C PHE A 133 5.56 11.51 1.46
N VAL A 134 5.56 11.97 0.22
CA VAL A 134 6.48 12.99 -0.31
C VAL A 134 5.83 14.35 -0.14
N SER A 135 6.63 15.37 0.19
CA SER A 135 6.14 16.74 0.40
C SER A 135 6.78 17.76 -0.53
N LEU A 136 6.02 18.82 -0.85
CA LEU A 136 6.48 20.10 -1.39
C LEU A 136 6.23 21.17 -0.34
N ASP A 137 7.24 21.97 0.00
CA ASP A 137 7.15 23.02 1.03
C ASP A 137 6.46 22.54 2.33
N ALA A 138 6.79 21.31 2.71
CA ALA A 138 6.24 20.59 3.84
C ALA A 138 4.75 20.16 3.71
N LEU A 139 4.07 20.37 2.59
CA LEU A 139 2.72 19.86 2.32
C LEU A 139 2.80 18.53 1.56
N PRO A 140 2.03 17.52 1.92
CA PRO A 140 2.01 16.24 1.21
C PRO A 140 1.56 16.41 -0.24
N VAL A 141 2.31 15.83 -1.18
CA VAL A 141 2.01 15.87 -2.62
C VAL A 141 1.92 14.48 -3.24
N ALA A 142 2.50 13.47 -2.61
CA ALA A 142 2.34 12.10 -3.03
C ALA A 142 2.28 11.17 -1.82
N TYR A 143 1.36 10.23 -1.85
CA TYR A 143 1.32 9.11 -0.91
C TYR A 143 2.29 8.03 -1.38
N VAL A 144 2.97 7.37 -0.45
CA VAL A 144 3.94 6.32 -0.74
C VAL A 144 3.59 5.08 0.08
N ALA A 145 3.44 3.95 -0.60
CA ALA A 145 3.12 2.67 0.00
C ALA A 145 4.06 1.57 -0.50
N TRP A 146 4.20 0.50 0.26
CA TRP A 146 4.99 -0.65 -0.13
C TRP A 146 4.41 -1.96 0.36
N SER A 147 4.83 -3.04 -0.27
CA SER A 147 4.69 -4.41 0.20
C SER A 147 5.90 -5.24 -0.21
N GLU A 148 6.18 -6.28 0.55
CA GLU A 148 7.16 -7.30 0.24
C GLU A 148 6.50 -8.67 0.44
N HIS A 149 6.84 -9.65 -0.40
CA HIS A 149 6.31 -11.01 -0.37
C HIS A 149 7.43 -11.98 0.04
N HIS A 150 7.11 -13.14 0.61
CA HIS A 150 8.11 -14.17 0.95
C HIS A 150 8.97 -14.61 -0.24
N SER A 151 8.45 -14.53 -1.45
CA SER A 151 9.23 -14.77 -2.68
C SER A 151 10.34 -13.74 -2.92
N GLY A 152 10.39 -12.65 -2.15
CA GLY A 152 11.26 -11.49 -2.34
C GLY A 152 10.64 -10.39 -3.19
N LEU A 153 9.54 -10.66 -3.95
CA LEU A 153 8.85 -9.64 -4.73
C LEU A 153 8.55 -8.43 -3.85
N THR A 154 9.02 -7.28 -4.30
CA THR A 154 8.85 -6.01 -3.60
C THR A 154 8.13 -5.02 -4.50
N GLN A 155 7.10 -4.39 -4.00
CA GLN A 155 6.32 -3.39 -4.72
C GLN A 155 6.28 -2.08 -3.94
N LEU A 156 6.56 -0.97 -4.64
CA LEU A 156 6.38 0.40 -4.16
C LEU A 156 5.33 1.08 -5.01
N GLU A 157 4.37 1.72 -4.38
CA GLU A 157 3.32 2.47 -5.07
C GLU A 157 3.33 3.94 -4.63
N LEU A 158 3.11 4.85 -5.60
CA LEU A 158 2.94 6.27 -5.35
C LEU A 158 1.64 6.75 -5.97
N PHE A 159 0.92 7.58 -5.22
CA PHE A 159 -0.25 8.31 -5.69
C PHE A 159 0.09 9.80 -5.61
N ILE A 160 0.35 10.41 -6.77
CA ILE A 160 0.83 11.81 -6.87
C ILE A 160 -0.36 12.72 -7.15
N ALA A 161 -0.59 13.71 -6.30
CA ALA A 161 -1.61 14.73 -6.49
C ALA A 161 -1.16 15.70 -7.62
N HIS A 162 -1.63 15.47 -8.85
CA HIS A 162 -1.34 16.35 -9.96
C HIS A 162 -2.25 17.59 -9.94
N SER A 163 -3.55 17.39 -10.08
CA SER A 163 -4.58 18.44 -10.03
C SER A 163 -5.67 18.16 -9.00
N HIS A 164 -5.66 16.98 -8.40
CA HIS A 164 -6.57 16.59 -7.33
C HIS A 164 -5.81 15.90 -6.20
N ALA A 165 -6.21 16.12 -4.96
CA ALA A 165 -5.59 15.51 -3.79
C ALA A 165 -5.96 14.02 -3.70
N PHE A 166 -5.00 13.19 -3.28
CA PHE A 166 -5.19 11.76 -3.06
C PHE A 166 -5.81 11.44 -1.69
N ALA A 167 -5.92 12.41 -0.80
CA ALA A 167 -6.43 12.17 0.54
C ALA A 167 -7.91 11.82 0.52
N LEU A 168 -8.28 10.79 1.29
CA LEU A 168 -9.67 10.47 1.53
C LEU A 168 -10.35 11.64 2.25
N PRO A 169 -11.51 12.16 1.76
CA PRO A 169 -12.27 13.15 2.50
C PRO A 169 -12.65 12.62 3.90
N SER A 170 -12.54 13.46 4.92
CA SER A 170 -12.75 13.04 6.31
C SER A 170 -14.14 12.47 6.56
N GLU A 171 -15.15 12.99 5.87
CA GLU A 171 -16.54 12.51 5.92
C GLU A 171 -16.73 11.11 5.31
N HIS A 172 -15.75 10.64 4.53
CA HIS A 172 -15.75 9.29 3.95
C HIS A 172 -14.97 8.29 4.81
N SER A 173 -14.22 8.75 5.81
CA SER A 173 -13.50 7.86 6.73
C SER A 173 -14.46 7.17 7.70
N GLY A 174 -14.33 5.87 7.83
CA GLY A 174 -15.04 5.08 8.86
C GLY A 174 -14.31 5.06 10.19
N TYR A 175 -13.04 5.47 10.23
CA TYR A 175 -12.28 5.56 11.47
C TYR A 175 -12.69 6.76 12.33
N PRO A 176 -12.50 6.68 13.66
CA PRO A 176 -12.64 7.84 14.54
C PRO A 176 -11.70 8.98 14.12
N THR A 177 -12.01 10.20 14.56
CA THR A 177 -11.07 11.31 14.37
C THR A 177 -9.78 11.00 15.14
N PRO A 178 -8.61 10.93 14.47
CA PRO A 178 -7.36 10.61 15.13
C PRO A 178 -6.91 11.75 16.05
N SER A 179 -6.22 11.40 17.14
CA SER A 179 -5.61 12.39 18.05
C SER A 179 -4.44 13.13 17.37
N GLU A 180 -3.70 12.41 16.52
CA GLU A 180 -2.69 12.98 15.62
C GLU A 180 -3.23 12.97 14.20
N PRO A 181 -3.60 14.14 13.62
CA PRO A 181 -4.14 14.19 12.27
C PRO A 181 -3.19 13.56 11.23
N MET A 182 -3.76 12.85 10.24
CA MET A 182 -3.02 12.31 9.11
C MET A 182 -2.11 13.38 8.49
N PHE A 183 -1.00 12.95 7.93
CA PHE A 183 0.01 13.85 7.34
C PHE A 183 0.52 14.94 8.32
N ARG A 184 0.56 14.66 9.62
CA ARG A 184 0.91 15.62 10.68
C ARG A 184 0.02 16.87 10.68
N GLY A 185 -1.26 16.71 10.41
CA GLY A 185 -2.24 17.80 10.35
C GLY A 185 -2.10 18.72 9.14
N ARG A 186 -1.34 18.35 8.13
CA ARG A 186 -1.14 19.14 6.91
C ARG A 186 -2.06 18.65 5.80
N ALA A 187 -2.83 19.53 5.24
CA ALA A 187 -3.63 19.22 4.06
C ALA A 187 -2.69 18.90 2.87
N PRO A 188 -3.00 17.86 2.08
CA PRO A 188 -2.28 17.62 0.84
C PRO A 188 -2.40 18.79 -0.13
N THR A 189 -1.30 19.04 -0.86
CA THR A 189 -1.27 20.00 -1.98
C THR A 189 -1.21 19.24 -3.30
N THR A 190 -1.41 19.94 -4.41
CA THR A 190 -1.24 19.40 -5.75
C THR A 190 -0.01 19.97 -6.45
N LEU A 191 0.45 19.32 -7.52
CA LEU A 191 1.52 19.86 -8.35
C LEU A 191 1.09 21.17 -9.04
N LEU A 192 -0.20 21.28 -9.40
CA LEU A 192 -0.75 22.49 -9.97
C LEU A 192 -0.72 23.65 -8.99
N ASP A 193 -1.15 23.43 -7.75
CA ASP A 193 -1.17 24.48 -6.72
C ASP A 193 0.23 24.94 -6.34
N ALA A 194 1.19 24.02 -6.32
CA ALA A 194 2.58 24.33 -6.03
C ALA A 194 3.28 25.12 -7.17
N LYS A 195 2.71 25.12 -8.38
CA LYS A 195 3.29 25.79 -9.56
C LYS A 195 2.22 26.37 -10.50
N PRO A 196 1.41 27.33 -10.05
CA PRO A 196 0.20 27.75 -10.75
C PRO A 196 0.44 28.43 -12.12
N GLY A 197 1.65 28.96 -12.36
CA GLY A 197 1.92 29.71 -13.61
C GLY A 197 2.23 28.83 -14.82
N ASN A 198 2.85 27.68 -14.63
CA ASN A 198 3.23 26.74 -15.71
C ASN A 198 3.43 25.33 -15.14
N PRO A 199 2.35 24.66 -14.73
CA PRO A 199 2.46 23.30 -14.23
C PRO A 199 2.78 22.32 -15.37
N PRO A 200 3.64 21.33 -15.16
CA PRO A 200 3.87 20.29 -16.16
C PRO A 200 2.60 19.45 -16.34
N SER A 201 2.38 18.96 -17.56
CA SER A 201 1.26 18.05 -17.86
C SER A 201 1.42 16.71 -17.14
N ALA A 202 0.33 15.99 -16.93
CA ALA A 202 0.34 14.67 -16.32
C ALA A 202 1.33 13.71 -17.01
N PRO A 203 1.35 13.56 -18.34
CA PRO A 203 2.35 12.73 -19.03
C PRO A 203 3.80 13.18 -18.76
N ALA A 204 4.06 14.49 -18.71
CA ALA A 204 5.40 15.00 -18.42
C ALA A 204 5.87 14.65 -17.00
N VAL A 205 4.96 14.64 -16.03
CA VAL A 205 5.26 14.22 -14.65
C VAL A 205 5.58 12.73 -14.62
N LEU A 206 4.75 11.89 -15.24
CA LEU A 206 4.95 10.44 -15.27
C LEU A 206 6.30 10.08 -15.93
N GLU A 207 6.61 10.69 -17.07
CA GLU A 207 7.89 10.49 -17.75
C GLU A 207 9.07 10.97 -16.88
N ALA A 208 8.98 12.14 -16.27
CA ALA A 208 10.03 12.66 -15.41
C ALA A 208 10.29 11.76 -14.19
N VAL A 209 9.24 11.19 -13.60
CA VAL A 209 9.35 10.23 -12.49
C VAL A 209 10.00 8.95 -12.98
N ALA A 210 9.57 8.36 -14.10
CA ALA A 210 10.16 7.15 -14.68
C ALA A 210 11.66 7.33 -14.97
N GLN A 211 12.04 8.43 -15.61
CA GLN A 211 13.44 8.79 -15.86
C GLN A 211 14.21 9.09 -14.57
N GLY A 212 13.52 9.62 -13.54
CA GLY A 212 14.08 9.84 -12.22
C GLY A 212 14.53 8.54 -11.56
N TYR A 213 13.75 7.47 -11.69
CA TYR A 213 14.12 6.13 -11.24
C TYR A 213 15.34 5.60 -12.00
N ALA A 214 15.31 5.62 -13.33
CA ALA A 214 16.41 5.13 -14.14
C ALA A 214 17.73 5.84 -13.80
N ARG A 215 17.73 7.17 -13.75
CA ARG A 215 18.92 7.97 -13.42
C ARG A 215 19.41 7.71 -11.99
N THR A 216 18.52 7.67 -11.01
CA THR A 216 18.88 7.53 -9.59
C THR A 216 19.58 6.20 -9.31
N PHE A 217 19.14 5.15 -9.97
CA PHE A 217 19.68 3.79 -9.75
C PHE A 217 20.67 3.34 -10.82
N GLY A 218 21.01 4.20 -11.77
CA GLY A 218 21.93 3.87 -12.85
C GLY A 218 21.42 2.70 -13.70
N ALA A 219 20.11 2.56 -13.85
CA ALA A 219 19.48 1.50 -14.62
C ALA A 219 19.29 1.93 -16.07
N GLU A 220 19.41 0.96 -16.99
CA GLU A 220 19.03 1.16 -18.39
C GLU A 220 17.51 1.18 -18.50
N ALA A 221 16.95 2.32 -18.88
CA ALA A 221 15.51 2.46 -19.12
C ALA A 221 15.14 1.80 -20.46
N ARG A 222 14.24 0.82 -20.44
CA ARG A 222 13.72 0.16 -21.64
C ARG A 222 12.20 0.32 -21.72
N PRO A 223 11.67 0.97 -22.75
CA PRO A 223 10.24 1.00 -22.99
C PRO A 223 9.68 -0.41 -23.05
N LEU A 224 8.56 -0.63 -22.37
CA LEU A 224 7.85 -1.89 -22.37
C LEU A 224 6.75 -1.82 -23.41
N THR A 225 6.93 -2.57 -24.50
CA THR A 225 5.93 -2.76 -25.58
C THR A 225 5.18 -4.07 -25.36
N LEU A 226 4.47 -4.17 -24.23
CA LEU A 226 3.53 -5.27 -24.04
C LEU A 226 2.20 -4.93 -24.70
N ASP A 227 1.58 -5.92 -25.32
CA ASP A 227 0.15 -5.88 -25.57
C ASP A 227 -0.56 -5.95 -24.21
N LEU A 228 -0.93 -4.78 -23.70
CA LEU A 228 -1.57 -4.64 -22.40
C LEU A 228 -2.92 -5.39 -22.36
N SER A 229 -3.54 -5.67 -23.54
CA SER A 229 -4.73 -6.52 -23.61
C SER A 229 -4.44 -7.97 -23.21
N GLN A 230 -3.19 -8.42 -23.32
CA GLN A 230 -2.78 -9.75 -22.81
C GLN A 230 -2.57 -9.74 -21.28
N LEU A 231 -2.30 -8.57 -20.69
CA LEU A 231 -2.32 -8.38 -19.23
C LEU A 231 -3.75 -8.18 -18.70
N ASP A 232 -4.70 -7.93 -19.58
CA ASP A 232 -6.13 -7.90 -19.26
C ASP A 232 -6.74 -9.30 -18.94
N ARG A 233 -5.92 -10.34 -18.71
CA ARG A 233 -6.23 -11.35 -17.68
C ARG A 233 -6.67 -10.71 -16.36
N ALA A 234 -6.38 -9.48 -16.22
CA ALA A 234 -6.87 -8.47 -15.30
C ALA A 234 -8.39 -8.41 -15.17
N ALA A 235 -9.18 -8.68 -16.17
CA ALA A 235 -10.61 -8.89 -15.99
C ALA A 235 -10.92 -10.12 -15.11
N GLN A 236 -9.97 -11.04 -14.97
CA GLN A 236 -10.05 -12.15 -14.02
C GLN A 236 -9.47 -11.80 -12.65
N LEU A 237 -8.62 -10.76 -12.55
CA LEU A 237 -8.09 -10.25 -11.29
C LEU A 237 -8.93 -9.09 -10.72
N GLU A 238 -9.78 -8.44 -11.54
CA GLU A 238 -10.75 -7.45 -11.06
C GLU A 238 -11.58 -7.94 -9.86
N PRO A 239 -12.07 -9.18 -9.81
CA PRO A 239 -12.73 -9.70 -8.62
C PRO A 239 -11.80 -9.83 -7.40
N LEU A 240 -10.49 -10.02 -7.60
CA LEU A 240 -9.51 -10.13 -6.50
C LEU A 240 -9.10 -8.74 -5.97
N LEU A 241 -9.19 -7.71 -6.81
CA LEU A 241 -8.99 -6.32 -6.42
C LEU A 241 -10.27 -5.69 -5.87
N ARG A 242 -11.45 -6.20 -6.25
CA ARG A 242 -12.71 -5.91 -5.60
C ARG A 242 -12.71 -6.62 -4.26
N VAL A 243 -12.58 -5.81 -3.21
CA VAL A 243 -12.83 -6.25 -1.84
C VAL A 243 -12.42 -7.71 -1.68
N ILE A 244 -11.15 -7.97 -1.38
CA ILE A 244 -10.84 -9.23 -0.68
C ILE A 244 -11.77 -9.14 0.50
N GLU A 245 -12.87 -9.89 0.45
CA GLU A 245 -13.90 -9.87 1.46
C GLU A 245 -13.21 -9.96 2.81
N ASP A 246 -13.48 -8.98 3.64
CA ASP A 246 -13.11 -9.04 5.01
C ASP A 246 -13.66 -10.37 5.50
N ARG A 247 -12.78 -11.30 5.78
CA ARG A 247 -13.08 -12.73 5.92
C ARG A 247 -14.37 -12.93 6.71
N PRO A 248 -15.43 -13.49 6.15
CA PRO A 248 -16.73 -13.53 6.79
C PRO A 248 -16.64 -14.34 8.10
N GLY A 249 -17.37 -13.91 9.12
CA GLY A 249 -17.45 -14.59 10.41
C GLY A 249 -16.39 -14.17 11.43
N LEU A 250 -15.51 -13.22 11.14
CA LEU A 250 -14.63 -12.64 12.14
C LEU A 250 -15.39 -11.62 13.01
N THR A 251 -15.19 -11.71 14.31
CA THR A 251 -15.55 -10.65 15.26
C THR A 251 -14.38 -9.68 15.37
N TRP A 252 -14.61 -8.42 15.04
CA TRP A 252 -13.57 -7.40 14.97
C TRP A 252 -13.52 -6.55 16.25
N SER A 253 -12.32 -6.23 16.71
CA SER A 253 -12.09 -5.20 17.72
C SER A 253 -12.48 -3.82 17.22
N ALA A 254 -12.69 -2.87 18.13
CA ALA A 254 -12.66 -1.46 17.78
C ALA A 254 -11.28 -1.07 17.20
N PRO A 255 -11.22 -0.04 16.34
CA PRO A 255 -9.95 0.48 15.83
C PRO A 255 -9.13 1.13 16.95
N HIS A 256 -7.85 0.76 17.07
CA HIS A 256 -6.86 1.37 17.96
C HIS A 256 -5.99 2.35 17.17
N GLU A 257 -5.82 3.56 17.69
CA GLU A 257 -5.01 4.59 17.02
C GLU A 257 -3.51 4.29 17.09
N GLU A 258 -2.84 4.46 15.95
CA GLU A 258 -1.42 4.21 15.74
C GLU A 258 -0.67 5.36 15.05
N ALA A 259 0.62 5.16 14.72
CA ALA A 259 1.48 6.23 14.23
C ALA A 259 1.05 6.82 12.87
N ILE A 260 0.43 6.01 11.99
CA ILE A 260 -0.02 6.46 10.66
C ILE A 260 -1.51 6.23 10.41
N GLY A 261 -2.28 5.85 11.44
CA GLY A 261 -3.71 5.60 11.32
C GLY A 261 -4.21 4.66 12.40
N PHE A 262 -4.92 3.61 12.02
CA PHE A 262 -5.60 2.71 12.96
C PHE A 262 -5.25 1.25 12.69
N VAL A 263 -5.33 0.43 13.75
CA VAL A 263 -5.22 -1.02 13.67
C VAL A 263 -6.42 -1.67 14.34
N SER A 264 -6.83 -2.83 13.87
CA SER A 264 -7.83 -3.69 14.49
C SER A 264 -7.44 -5.16 14.31
N ALA A 265 -8.04 -6.05 15.10
CA ALA A 265 -7.90 -7.49 14.94
C ALA A 265 -9.27 -8.13 14.79
N GLY A 266 -9.36 -9.13 13.93
CA GLY A 266 -10.52 -9.98 13.74
C GLY A 266 -10.24 -11.39 14.22
N LEU A 267 -11.21 -12.02 14.89
CA LEU A 267 -11.08 -13.35 15.45
C LEU A 267 -12.38 -14.14 15.26
N ALA A 268 -12.25 -15.43 14.91
CA ALA A 268 -13.34 -16.39 14.98
C ALA A 268 -12.94 -17.54 15.89
N LEU A 269 -13.89 -18.03 16.70
CA LEU A 269 -13.71 -19.19 17.57
C LEU A 269 -14.53 -20.38 17.04
N ASP A 270 -14.00 -21.58 17.21
CA ASP A 270 -14.72 -22.83 16.94
C ASP A 270 -15.64 -23.21 18.10
N ALA A 271 -16.36 -24.33 17.97
CA ALA A 271 -17.26 -24.85 19.00
C ALA A 271 -16.55 -25.26 20.31
N GLN A 272 -15.24 -25.42 20.30
CA GLN A 272 -14.40 -25.72 21.46
C GLN A 272 -13.82 -24.46 22.10
N GLY A 273 -14.10 -23.27 21.54
CA GLY A 273 -13.57 -21.99 22.00
C GLY A 273 -12.11 -21.75 21.58
N LEU A 274 -11.61 -22.52 20.60
CA LEU A 274 -10.28 -22.33 20.04
C LEU A 274 -10.33 -21.40 18.83
N ILE A 275 -9.23 -20.74 18.51
CA ILE A 275 -9.11 -19.85 17.37
C ILE A 275 -9.23 -20.64 16.07
N SER A 276 -10.27 -20.38 15.27
CA SER A 276 -10.48 -20.98 13.95
C SER A 276 -10.01 -20.07 12.81
N ALA A 277 -9.97 -18.77 13.03
CA ALA A 277 -9.45 -17.77 12.09
C ALA A 277 -9.00 -16.52 12.86
N ALA A 278 -7.96 -15.86 12.35
CA ALA A 278 -7.46 -14.61 12.92
C ALA A 278 -6.89 -13.70 11.81
N ARG A 279 -7.04 -12.38 11.97
CA ARG A 279 -6.50 -11.40 11.05
C ARG A 279 -6.21 -10.09 11.75
N VAL A 280 -5.20 -9.37 11.28
CA VAL A 280 -4.97 -7.96 11.62
C VAL A 280 -5.34 -7.08 10.43
N ALA A 281 -5.93 -5.92 10.70
CA ALA A 281 -6.29 -4.94 9.70
C ALA A 281 -5.91 -3.53 10.16
N GLY A 282 -5.66 -2.63 9.20
CA GLY A 282 -5.38 -1.22 9.51
C GLY A 282 -4.54 -0.49 8.48
N ASP A 283 -4.12 0.70 8.87
CA ASP A 283 -3.40 1.68 8.04
C ASP A 283 -1.87 1.53 8.14
N PHE A 284 -1.36 0.33 8.24
CA PHE A 284 0.06 0.05 8.38
C PHE A 284 0.64 -0.63 7.14
N PHE A 285 1.96 -0.64 7.04
CA PHE A 285 2.69 -1.41 6.05
C PHE A 285 3.22 -2.69 6.68
N MET A 286 3.01 -3.79 6.00
CA MET A 286 3.39 -5.10 6.47
C MET A 286 3.67 -5.99 5.23
N HIS A 287 4.47 -7.04 5.40
CA HIS A 287 4.58 -8.09 4.39
C HIS A 287 3.20 -8.65 4.02
N SER A 288 3.00 -8.92 2.74
CA SER A 288 1.72 -9.43 2.23
C SER A 288 1.27 -10.73 2.89
N ASP A 289 2.23 -11.56 3.32
CA ASP A 289 1.98 -12.88 3.88
C ASP A 289 1.73 -12.90 5.39
N CYS A 290 2.03 -11.79 6.10
CA CYS A 290 1.96 -11.77 7.57
C CYS A 290 0.59 -12.15 8.15
N ASN A 291 -0.51 -11.83 7.45
CA ASN A 291 -1.84 -12.26 7.90
C ASN A 291 -2.01 -13.78 7.82
N ALA A 292 -1.49 -14.42 6.76
CA ALA A 292 -1.52 -15.89 6.64
C ALA A 292 -0.64 -16.55 7.70
N ASP A 293 0.56 -16.01 7.92
CA ASP A 293 1.49 -16.50 8.95
C ASP A 293 0.90 -16.37 10.37
N LEU A 294 0.23 -15.23 10.67
CA LEU A 294 -0.44 -15.03 11.96
C LEU A 294 -1.61 -16.01 12.14
N GLU A 295 -2.40 -16.22 11.09
CA GLU A 295 -3.51 -17.16 11.14
C GLU A 295 -3.01 -18.59 11.38
N GLU A 296 -1.96 -19.03 10.68
CA GLU A 296 -1.34 -20.34 10.90
C GLU A 296 -0.79 -20.47 12.33
N ALA A 297 -0.12 -19.42 12.82
CA ALA A 297 0.44 -19.37 14.16
C ALA A 297 -0.62 -19.44 15.27
N LEU A 298 -1.85 -18.98 15.01
CA LEU A 298 -2.93 -18.86 15.99
C LEU A 298 -3.95 -20.02 15.90
N ALA A 299 -4.11 -20.66 14.73
CA ALA A 299 -5.13 -21.67 14.48
C ALA A 299 -5.06 -22.84 15.48
N GLY A 300 -6.22 -23.23 16.01
CA GLY A 300 -6.39 -24.32 16.98
C GLY A 300 -5.86 -24.03 18.39
N LYS A 301 -5.42 -22.81 18.67
CA LYS A 301 -4.93 -22.39 19.99
C LYS A 301 -6.01 -21.69 20.81
N PRO A 302 -5.91 -21.72 22.15
CA PRO A 302 -6.81 -20.93 22.99
C PRO A 302 -6.54 -19.42 22.83
N PRO A 303 -7.57 -18.56 22.85
CA PRO A 303 -7.42 -17.12 22.68
C PRO A 303 -6.97 -16.44 23.99
N THR A 304 -5.70 -16.65 24.36
CA THR A 304 -5.10 -16.14 25.59
C THR A 304 -4.05 -15.06 25.31
N ASP A 305 -3.76 -14.27 26.33
CA ASP A 305 -2.70 -13.24 26.32
C ASP A 305 -1.36 -13.83 25.83
N GLU A 306 -0.94 -14.95 26.39
CA GLU A 306 0.31 -15.64 26.04
C GLU A 306 0.30 -16.14 24.57
N THR A 307 -0.82 -16.66 24.09
CA THR A 307 -0.97 -17.14 22.70
C THR A 307 -0.76 -15.99 21.71
N PHE A 308 -1.41 -14.85 21.93
CA PHE A 308 -1.26 -13.69 21.05
C PHE A 308 0.14 -13.10 21.10
N ALA A 309 0.70 -12.92 22.32
CA ALA A 309 2.06 -12.40 22.47
C ALA A 309 3.07 -13.29 21.71
N THR A 310 2.99 -14.62 21.90
CA THR A 310 3.88 -15.58 21.25
C THR A 310 3.74 -15.55 19.73
N ALA A 311 2.52 -15.51 19.18
CA ALA A 311 2.29 -15.48 17.74
C ALA A 311 2.78 -14.18 17.11
N LEU A 312 2.48 -13.04 17.73
CA LEU A 312 2.94 -11.72 17.24
C LEU A 312 4.47 -11.62 17.26
N ASP A 313 5.11 -12.12 18.32
CA ASP A 313 6.58 -12.16 18.39
C ASP A 313 7.18 -13.09 17.33
N ALA A 314 6.63 -14.28 17.16
CA ALA A 314 7.12 -15.25 16.18
C ALA A 314 7.01 -14.72 14.74
N VAL A 315 5.91 -14.06 14.39
CA VAL A 315 5.65 -13.59 13.03
C VAL A 315 6.25 -12.21 12.76
N LEU A 316 6.22 -11.29 13.73
CA LEU A 316 6.50 -9.87 13.47
C LEU A 316 7.78 -9.35 14.15
N ALA A 317 8.17 -9.83 15.34
CA ALA A 317 9.25 -9.21 16.11
C ALA A 317 10.65 -9.46 15.53
N HIS A 318 10.88 -10.60 14.88
CA HIS A 318 12.21 -10.97 14.38
C HIS A 318 12.55 -10.44 12.99
N ARG A 319 11.65 -9.74 12.36
CA ARG A 319 11.78 -9.23 11.00
C ARG A 319 11.84 -7.71 11.05
N VAL A 320 13.03 -7.17 11.30
CA VAL A 320 13.26 -5.70 11.33
C VAL A 320 12.74 -5.05 10.05
N GLY A 321 11.80 -4.09 10.21
CA GLY A 321 11.23 -3.35 9.09
C GLY A 321 10.02 -4.01 8.41
N LEU A 322 9.49 -5.11 8.97
CA LEU A 322 8.32 -5.79 8.41
C LEU A 322 6.99 -5.10 8.69
N VAL A 323 6.89 -4.38 9.80
CA VAL A 323 5.69 -3.62 10.14
C VAL A 323 6.09 -2.18 10.39
N GLU A 324 5.63 -1.30 9.51
CA GLU A 324 5.83 0.14 9.64
C GLU A 324 4.48 0.83 9.85
N GLY A 325 4.47 1.88 10.67
CA GLY A 325 3.26 2.67 10.93
C GLY A 325 2.56 2.37 12.22
N ILE A 326 2.96 1.31 12.96
CA ILE A 326 2.52 1.07 14.33
C ILE A 326 3.64 1.42 15.32
N ARG A 327 3.26 1.87 16.52
CA ARG A 327 4.20 2.24 17.58
C ARG A 327 4.76 1.03 18.31
N SER A 328 3.95 0.00 18.47
CA SER A 328 4.37 -1.25 19.09
C SER A 328 3.41 -2.41 18.76
N LEU A 329 3.89 -3.65 18.86
CA LEU A 329 3.05 -4.84 18.74
C LEU A 329 1.99 -4.94 19.85
N ARG A 330 2.10 -4.16 20.93
CA ARG A 330 1.11 -4.13 22.02
C ARG A 330 -0.27 -3.69 21.55
N SER A 331 -0.36 -2.82 20.56
CA SER A 331 -1.65 -2.39 20.02
C SER A 331 -2.35 -3.50 19.25
N LEU A 332 -1.61 -4.29 18.47
CA LEU A 332 -2.15 -5.48 17.82
C LEU A 332 -2.56 -6.54 18.85
N HIS A 333 -1.76 -6.71 19.89
CA HIS A 333 -2.06 -7.61 21.00
C HIS A 333 -3.34 -7.20 21.74
N ALA A 334 -3.49 -5.91 22.08
CA ALA A 334 -4.70 -5.38 22.71
C ALA A 334 -5.93 -5.57 21.79
N ALA A 335 -5.79 -5.33 20.49
CA ALA A 335 -6.87 -5.55 19.53
C ALA A 335 -7.34 -7.01 19.49
N PHE A 336 -6.44 -8.00 19.58
CA PHE A 336 -6.82 -9.42 19.67
C PHE A 336 -7.56 -9.74 20.98
N LEU A 337 -7.14 -9.16 22.11
CA LEU A 337 -7.85 -9.35 23.38
C LEU A 337 -9.26 -8.77 23.33
N ASP A 338 -9.44 -7.57 22.76
CA ASP A 338 -10.74 -6.95 22.58
C ASP A 338 -11.64 -7.79 21.66
N ALA A 339 -11.12 -8.26 20.53
CA ALA A 339 -11.85 -9.14 19.62
C ALA A 339 -12.29 -10.45 20.32
N THR A 340 -11.44 -10.99 21.19
CA THR A 340 -11.76 -12.20 21.97
C THR A 340 -12.92 -11.97 22.93
N GLN A 341 -12.91 -10.87 23.67
CA GLN A 341 -14.01 -10.52 24.61
C GLN A 341 -15.33 -10.38 23.85
N LEU A 342 -15.33 -9.72 22.69
CA LEU A 342 -16.51 -9.55 21.85
C LEU A 342 -17.00 -10.90 21.29
N ALA A 343 -16.11 -11.77 20.81
CA ALA A 343 -16.45 -13.08 20.27
C ALA A 343 -17.08 -13.99 21.35
N GLN A 344 -16.56 -13.97 22.56
CA GLN A 344 -17.10 -14.73 23.69
C GLN A 344 -18.48 -14.21 24.14
N ALA A 345 -18.69 -12.90 24.13
CA ALA A 345 -19.97 -12.29 24.48
C ALA A 345 -21.09 -12.60 23.48
N THR A 346 -20.75 -12.81 22.21
CA THR A 346 -21.72 -13.16 21.16
C THR A 346 -22.05 -14.66 21.10
N SER A 347 -21.23 -15.52 21.74
CA SER A 347 -21.40 -16.96 21.79
C SER A 347 -22.17 -17.44 23.04
N SER A 348 -22.41 -16.55 24.01
CA SER A 348 -23.18 -16.78 25.26
C SER A 348 -24.62 -16.31 25.12
#